data_b73a1c2f0a7f4806e275679db1800163
#
_entry.id   b73a1c2f0a7f4806e275679db1800163
#
_cell.length_a   1.000
_cell.length_b   1.000
_cell.length_c   1.000
_cell.angle_alpha   90.00
_cell.angle_beta   90.00
_cell.angle_gamma   90.00
#
_symmetry.space_group_name_H-M   'P 1'
#
loop_
_entity.id
_entity.type
_entity.pdbx_description
1 polymer ?
#
loop_
_entity_poly.entity_id
_entity_poly.type
_entity_poly.pdbx_seq_one_letter_code
_entity_poly.pdbx_strand_id
1 'polypeptide(L)'
;AFTSLTKHDGVGPRRLHPAEVGQIAGRAGRHVRDGTFGATTDLGDIASGLVDAVEQHHFEPLRTVYWRNPRLSFGSIASLLESLEHKPPHPWLVRMRHADDQKALEVLARDPDIAALAQRAGDVRLLWEVCQVPDFRNVMTEAHTRLLSRIFGLLIM
;
A
#
# COMPACT_ATOMS: atom_id res chain seq x y z
N ALA A 1 -16.80 -9.36 18.01
CA ALA A 1 -15.68 -9.75 18.88
C ALA A 1 -14.39 -9.80 18.10
N PHE A 2 -13.28 -9.47 18.78
CA PHE A 2 -11.93 -9.58 18.23
C PHE A 2 -11.35 -10.95 18.55
N THR A 3 -10.81 -11.60 17.55
CA THR A 3 -10.04 -12.86 17.69
C THR A 3 -8.53 -12.60 17.76
N SER A 4 -8.10 -11.41 17.31
CA SER A 4 -6.73 -10.93 17.36
C SER A 4 -6.71 -9.42 17.38
N LEU A 5 -5.71 -8.82 18.07
CA LEU A 5 -5.38 -7.42 18.01
C LEU A 5 -4.08 -7.16 17.21
N THR A 6 -3.68 -8.14 16.40
CA THR A 6 -2.55 -8.02 15.48
C THR A 6 -3.01 -8.19 14.04
N LYS A 7 -2.32 -7.55 13.12
CA LYS A 7 -2.47 -7.74 11.67
C LYS A 7 -1.11 -7.79 11.00
N HIS A 8 -1.08 -8.38 9.82
CA HIS A 8 0.07 -8.28 8.92
C HIS A 8 -0.06 -7.01 8.06
N ASP A 9 0.98 -6.18 7.99
CA ASP A 9 0.96 -4.91 7.26
C ASP A 9 1.67 -4.95 5.89
N GLY A 10 2.02 -6.16 5.44
CA GLY A 10 2.81 -6.40 4.23
C GLY A 10 4.29 -6.63 4.51
N VAL A 11 4.80 -6.17 5.65
CA VAL A 11 6.20 -6.34 6.08
C VAL A 11 6.30 -7.35 7.23
N GLY A 12 5.36 -7.27 8.19
CA GLY A 12 5.36 -8.15 9.35
C GLY A 12 4.09 -8.04 10.20
N PRO A 13 3.97 -8.88 11.24
CA PRO A 13 2.88 -8.79 12.19
C PRO A 13 3.08 -7.55 13.08
N ARG A 14 2.05 -6.73 13.22
CA ARG A 14 2.01 -5.59 14.14
C ARG A 14 0.69 -5.51 14.88
N ARG A 15 0.69 -4.83 16.02
CA ARG A 15 -0.54 -4.53 16.76
C ARG A 15 -1.41 -3.54 15.97
N LEU A 16 -2.73 -3.68 16.12
CA LEU A 16 -3.69 -2.70 15.66
C LEU A 16 -3.54 -1.40 16.46
N HIS A 17 -3.55 -0.27 15.77
CA HIS A 17 -3.65 1.03 16.42
C HIS A 17 -5.07 1.27 16.98
N PRO A 18 -5.25 2.09 18.04
CA PRO A 18 -6.56 2.37 18.60
C PRO A 18 -7.60 2.82 17.55
N ALA A 19 -7.20 3.63 16.59
CA ALA A 19 -8.07 4.06 15.49
C ALA A 19 -8.54 2.89 14.59
N GLU A 20 -7.69 1.89 14.35
CA GLU A 20 -8.05 0.69 13.58
C GLU A 20 -9.02 -0.21 14.38
N VAL A 21 -8.78 -0.34 15.67
CA VAL A 21 -9.72 -1.03 16.58
C VAL A 21 -11.06 -0.32 16.58
N GLY A 22 -11.07 1.01 16.65
CA GLY A 22 -12.27 1.85 16.57
C GLY A 22 -13.05 1.68 15.26
N GLN A 23 -12.35 1.59 14.12
CA GLN A 23 -13.00 1.32 12.82
C GLN A 23 -13.66 -0.06 12.76
N ILE A 24 -13.06 -1.07 13.39
CA ILE A 24 -13.62 -2.43 13.46
C ILE A 24 -14.79 -2.47 14.45
N ALA A 25 -14.61 -1.89 15.64
CA ALA A 25 -15.62 -1.83 16.69
C ALA A 25 -16.86 -1.04 16.23
N GLY A 26 -16.68 0.05 15.54
CA GLY A 26 -17.78 0.89 15.02
C GLY A 26 -18.72 0.19 14.03
N ARG A 27 -18.33 -0.97 13.51
CA ARG A 27 -19.21 -1.82 12.69
C ARG A 27 -20.23 -2.63 13.52
N ALA A 28 -20.07 -2.70 14.83
CA ALA A 28 -20.99 -3.39 15.71
C ALA A 28 -22.30 -2.63 15.88
N GLY A 29 -22.27 -1.30 15.82
CA GLY A 29 -23.45 -0.43 15.81
C GLY A 29 -24.01 -0.26 14.39
N ARG A 30 -25.34 -0.13 14.27
CA ARG A 30 -26.00 0.24 13.01
C ARG A 30 -26.78 1.54 13.20
N HIS A 31 -26.41 2.58 12.47
CA HIS A 31 -27.01 3.91 12.52
C HIS A 31 -26.98 4.50 13.95
N VAL A 32 -28.15 4.63 14.57
CA VAL A 32 -28.32 5.23 15.91
C VAL A 32 -28.36 4.21 17.05
N ARG A 33 -28.05 2.94 16.78
CA ARG A 33 -28.02 1.91 17.83
C ARG A 33 -26.58 1.67 18.29
N ASP A 34 -26.40 1.73 19.60
CA ASP A 34 -25.14 1.40 20.23
C ASP A 34 -24.78 -0.08 19.97
N GLY A 35 -23.53 -0.32 19.71
CA GLY A 35 -22.98 -1.66 19.56
C GLY A 35 -21.98 -1.95 20.66
N THR A 36 -21.83 -3.21 21.01
CA THR A 36 -20.77 -3.65 21.95
C THR A 36 -19.65 -4.35 21.20
N PHE A 37 -18.44 -4.15 21.68
CA PHE A 37 -17.28 -4.89 21.19
C PHE A 37 -16.55 -5.57 22.35
N GLY A 38 -15.81 -6.62 22.05
CA GLY A 38 -15.06 -7.39 23.06
C GLY A 38 -14.12 -8.38 22.38
N ALA A 39 -13.36 -9.08 23.16
CA ALA A 39 -12.45 -10.14 22.76
C ALA A 39 -13.11 -11.53 22.83
N THR A 40 -12.58 -12.49 22.08
CA THR A 40 -12.86 -13.92 22.30
C THR A 40 -12.07 -14.41 23.51
N THR A 41 -12.51 -15.53 24.08
CA THR A 41 -11.83 -16.15 25.24
C THR A 41 -10.35 -16.42 24.98
N ASP A 42 -9.99 -16.81 23.76
CA ASP A 42 -8.61 -17.10 23.37
C ASP A 42 -7.71 -15.86 23.32
N LEU A 43 -8.28 -14.69 23.04
CA LEU A 43 -7.54 -13.42 23.03
C LEU A 43 -7.35 -12.87 24.44
N GLY A 44 -8.22 -13.21 25.38
CA GLY A 44 -8.25 -12.62 26.72
C GLY A 44 -8.79 -11.19 26.73
N ASP A 45 -8.52 -10.47 27.81
CA ASP A 45 -9.04 -9.14 28.01
C ASP A 45 -8.34 -8.09 27.14
N ILE A 46 -9.13 -7.17 26.58
CA ILE A 46 -8.62 -5.99 25.91
C ILE A 46 -8.15 -5.00 27.00
N ALA A 47 -6.94 -4.45 26.84
CA ALA A 47 -6.41 -3.48 27.79
C ALA A 47 -7.38 -2.28 27.95
N SER A 48 -7.65 -1.87 29.18
CA SER A 48 -8.62 -0.80 29.50
C SER A 48 -8.31 0.51 28.76
N GLY A 49 -7.05 0.92 28.69
CA GLY A 49 -6.66 2.12 27.95
C GLY A 49 -6.98 2.07 26.45
N LEU A 50 -7.00 0.88 25.83
CA LEU A 50 -7.43 0.72 24.45
C LEU A 50 -8.96 0.80 24.33
N VAL A 51 -9.69 0.23 25.30
CA VAL A 51 -11.16 0.33 25.35
C VAL A 51 -11.56 1.80 25.50
N ASP A 52 -10.97 2.52 26.46
CA ASP A 52 -11.23 3.94 26.72
C ASP A 52 -10.93 4.80 25.47
N ALA A 53 -9.82 4.55 24.80
CA ALA A 53 -9.45 5.28 23.59
C ALA A 53 -10.48 5.08 22.44
N VAL A 54 -11.03 3.87 22.33
CA VAL A 54 -12.05 3.55 21.30
C VAL A 54 -13.41 4.15 21.66
N GLU A 55 -13.86 3.99 22.90
CA GLU A 55 -15.17 4.47 23.34
C GLU A 55 -15.26 5.98 23.37
N GLN A 56 -14.20 6.66 23.76
CA GLN A 56 -14.12 8.12 23.84
C GLN A 56 -13.59 8.78 22.57
N HIS A 57 -13.28 8.01 21.50
CA HIS A 57 -12.67 8.50 20.26
C HIS A 57 -11.37 9.28 20.48
N HIS A 58 -10.59 8.92 21.51
CA HIS A 58 -9.30 9.50 21.80
C HIS A 58 -8.20 8.80 20.99
N PHE A 59 -7.97 9.27 19.77
CA PHE A 59 -6.93 8.75 18.88
C PHE A 59 -5.79 9.76 18.73
N GLU A 60 -4.57 9.24 18.63
CA GLU A 60 -3.42 10.09 18.33
C GLU A 60 -3.61 10.79 16.97
N PRO A 61 -3.41 12.11 16.91
CA PRO A 61 -3.53 12.84 15.66
C PRO A 61 -2.44 12.39 14.67
N LEU A 62 -2.84 12.19 13.41
CA LEU A 62 -1.90 11.93 12.33
C LEU A 62 -1.06 13.19 12.09
N ARG A 63 0.25 13.08 12.31
CA ARG A 63 1.20 14.19 12.06
C ARG A 63 1.65 14.25 10.60
N THR A 64 1.66 13.12 9.93
CA THR A 64 2.09 12.99 8.54
C THR A 64 1.17 12.02 7.79
N VAL A 65 0.98 12.27 6.50
CA VAL A 65 0.24 11.40 5.60
C VAL A 65 1.16 11.03 4.44
N TYR A 66 1.18 9.74 4.09
CA TYR A 66 1.91 9.31 2.92
C TYR A 66 1.26 9.84 1.65
N TRP A 67 2.10 10.38 0.78
CA TRP A 67 1.70 10.97 -0.49
C TRP A 67 2.48 10.36 -1.64
N ARG A 68 1.81 10.26 -2.77
CA ARG A 68 2.40 9.84 -4.03
C ARG A 68 1.94 10.81 -5.12
N ASN A 69 2.82 11.17 -6.04
CA ASN A 69 2.45 12.07 -7.13
C ASN A 69 1.36 11.43 -8.01
N PRO A 70 0.16 12.02 -8.11
CA PRO A 70 -0.90 11.51 -8.97
C PRO A 70 -0.71 11.89 -10.44
N ARG A 71 0.22 12.84 -10.73
CA ARG A 71 0.47 13.35 -12.09
C ARG A 71 1.72 12.70 -12.65
N LEU A 72 1.56 11.48 -13.15
CA LEU A 72 2.67 10.70 -13.72
C LEU A 72 2.92 11.09 -15.18
N SER A 73 4.20 11.15 -15.56
CA SER A 73 4.63 11.41 -16.93
C SER A 73 4.97 10.09 -17.62
N PHE A 74 4.29 9.81 -18.73
CA PHE A 74 4.48 8.58 -19.50
C PHE A 74 5.26 8.79 -20.80
N GLY A 75 5.92 9.92 -20.97
CA GLY A 75 6.71 10.21 -22.17
C GLY A 75 7.89 9.25 -22.40
N SER A 76 8.48 8.77 -21.32
CA SER A 76 9.54 7.75 -21.30
C SER A 76 9.57 7.07 -19.93
N ILE A 77 10.28 5.93 -19.80
CA ILE A 77 10.52 5.28 -18.51
C ILE A 77 11.25 6.25 -17.56
N ALA A 78 12.23 6.99 -18.06
CA ALA A 78 12.97 7.98 -17.26
C ALA A 78 12.04 9.08 -16.72
N SER A 79 11.19 9.68 -17.57
CA SER A 79 10.25 10.72 -17.13
C SER A 79 9.18 10.19 -16.16
N LEU A 80 8.80 8.92 -16.30
CA LEU A 80 7.91 8.26 -15.34
C LEU A 80 8.58 8.12 -13.97
N LEU A 81 9.81 7.60 -13.91
CA LEU A 81 10.59 7.49 -12.67
C LEU A 81 10.80 8.85 -12.02
N GLU A 82 11.19 9.87 -12.80
CA GLU A 82 11.33 11.23 -12.31
C GLU A 82 10.02 11.77 -11.71
N SER A 83 8.89 11.53 -12.38
CA SER A 83 7.59 11.98 -11.89
C SER A 83 7.16 11.29 -10.59
N LEU A 84 7.58 10.04 -10.34
CA LEU A 84 7.37 9.32 -9.08
C LEU A 84 8.22 9.92 -7.94
N GLU A 85 9.35 10.55 -8.26
CA GLU A 85 10.26 11.15 -7.28
C GLU A 85 9.87 12.60 -6.89
N HIS A 86 8.83 13.18 -7.47
CA HIS A 86 8.39 14.53 -7.13
C HIS A 86 8.15 14.72 -5.64
N LYS A 87 8.54 15.88 -5.15
CA LYS A 87 8.35 16.27 -3.74
C LYS A 87 6.88 16.53 -3.45
N PRO A 88 6.39 16.14 -2.26
CA PRO A 88 5.05 16.48 -1.82
C PRO A 88 4.86 18.02 -1.79
N PRO A 89 3.64 18.51 -2.09
CA PRO A 89 3.34 19.94 -2.11
C PRO A 89 3.21 20.57 -0.73
N HIS A 90 3.14 19.78 0.33
CA HIS A 90 2.95 20.26 1.70
C HIS A 90 3.91 19.57 2.68
N PRO A 91 4.36 20.28 3.75
CA PRO A 91 5.37 19.77 4.68
C PRO A 91 4.89 18.58 5.55
N TRP A 92 3.57 18.43 5.74
CA TRP A 92 2.97 17.32 6.46
C TRP A 92 2.65 16.11 5.58
N LEU A 93 2.90 16.20 4.27
CA LEU A 93 2.87 15.07 3.36
C LEU A 93 4.26 14.46 3.25
N VAL A 94 4.35 13.16 3.42
CA VAL A 94 5.61 12.40 3.27
C VAL A 94 5.52 11.55 2.03
N ARG A 95 6.54 11.65 1.16
CA ARG A 95 6.59 10.82 -0.03
C ARG A 95 6.66 9.34 0.36
N MET A 96 5.77 8.52 -0.20
CA MET A 96 5.84 7.08 -0.07
C MET A 96 7.09 6.58 -0.81
N ARG A 97 8.03 6.02 -0.06
CA ARG A 97 9.24 5.41 -0.60
C ARG A 97 9.06 3.90 -0.68
N HIS A 98 9.73 3.29 -1.65
CA HIS A 98 9.81 1.83 -1.77
C HIS A 98 8.47 1.11 -1.97
N ALA A 99 7.51 1.75 -2.64
CA ALA A 99 6.33 1.05 -3.14
C ALA A 99 6.77 -0.04 -4.13
N ASP A 100 6.15 -1.21 -4.06
CA ASP A 100 6.62 -2.39 -4.78
C ASP A 100 6.52 -2.24 -6.30
N ASP A 101 5.51 -1.51 -6.79
CA ASP A 101 5.36 -1.15 -8.20
C ASP A 101 6.50 -0.25 -8.70
N GLN A 102 6.96 0.73 -7.89
CA GLN A 102 8.11 1.56 -8.24
C GLN A 102 9.40 0.73 -8.26
N LYS A 103 9.62 -0.16 -7.27
CA LYS A 103 10.77 -1.07 -7.27
C LYS A 103 10.77 -1.99 -8.50
N ALA A 104 9.61 -2.54 -8.84
CA ALA A 104 9.46 -3.37 -10.04
C ALA A 104 9.82 -2.58 -11.32
N LEU A 105 9.32 -1.35 -11.44
CA LEU A 105 9.66 -0.46 -12.55
C LEU A 105 11.17 -0.16 -12.62
N GLU A 106 11.81 0.13 -11.48
CA GLU A 106 13.26 0.39 -11.41
C GLU A 106 14.10 -0.80 -11.87
N VAL A 107 13.66 -2.02 -11.56
CA VAL A 107 14.34 -3.24 -12.01
C VAL A 107 14.10 -3.47 -13.50
N LEU A 108 12.85 -3.39 -13.97
CA LEU A 108 12.51 -3.60 -15.38
C LEU A 108 13.10 -2.51 -16.29
N ALA A 109 13.26 -1.28 -15.80
CA ALA A 109 13.90 -0.20 -16.55
C ALA A 109 15.39 -0.46 -16.90
N ARG A 110 16.04 -1.39 -16.19
CA ARG A 110 17.44 -1.77 -16.46
C ARG A 110 17.55 -2.90 -17.49
N ASP A 111 16.43 -3.52 -17.83
CA ASP A 111 16.37 -4.58 -18.83
C ASP A 111 16.36 -3.94 -20.24
N PRO A 112 17.38 -4.18 -21.09
CA PRO A 112 17.46 -3.57 -22.42
C PRO A 112 16.31 -4.01 -23.33
N ASP A 113 15.78 -5.22 -23.18
CA ASP A 113 14.66 -5.72 -23.98
C ASP A 113 13.37 -4.95 -23.62
N ILE A 114 13.13 -4.71 -22.34
CA ILE A 114 11.99 -3.89 -21.88
C ILE A 114 12.15 -2.44 -22.34
N ALA A 115 13.37 -1.87 -22.22
CA ALA A 115 13.64 -0.52 -22.70
C ALA A 115 13.42 -0.36 -24.21
N ALA A 116 13.76 -1.38 -25.01
CA ALA A 116 13.53 -1.40 -26.44
C ALA A 116 12.04 -1.50 -26.81
N LEU A 117 11.23 -2.16 -26.01
CA LEU A 117 9.79 -2.32 -26.22
C LEU A 117 8.99 -1.08 -25.78
N ALA A 118 9.37 -0.43 -24.68
CA ALA A 118 8.63 0.69 -24.08
C ALA A 118 9.04 2.05 -24.67
N GLN A 119 8.86 2.24 -25.97
CA GLN A 119 9.31 3.44 -26.70
C GLN A 119 8.25 4.54 -26.80
N ARG A 120 6.98 4.22 -26.75
CA ARG A 120 5.86 5.16 -26.88
C ARG A 120 5.18 5.36 -25.54
N ALA A 121 4.50 6.49 -25.37
CA ALA A 121 3.78 6.82 -24.13
C ALA A 121 2.76 5.73 -23.70
N GLY A 122 2.11 5.09 -24.67
CA GLY A 122 1.20 3.96 -24.42
C GLY A 122 1.91 2.73 -23.86
N ASP A 123 3.10 2.44 -24.39
CA ASP A 123 3.91 1.30 -23.99
C ASP A 123 4.46 1.51 -22.54
N VAL A 124 4.90 2.73 -22.25
CA VAL A 124 5.35 3.12 -20.88
C VAL A 124 4.21 3.05 -19.89
N ARG A 125 3.00 3.46 -20.28
CA ARG A 125 1.81 3.32 -19.43
C ARG A 125 1.47 1.86 -19.17
N LEU A 126 1.49 1.02 -20.21
CA LEU A 126 1.28 -0.42 -20.07
C LEU A 126 2.32 -1.07 -19.15
N LEU A 127 3.60 -0.69 -19.30
CA LEU A 127 4.65 -1.17 -18.40
C LEU A 127 4.35 -0.81 -16.95
N TRP A 128 3.90 0.42 -16.69
CA TRP A 128 3.49 0.87 -15.37
C TRP A 128 2.31 0.06 -14.81
N GLU A 129 1.30 -0.23 -15.61
CA GLU A 129 0.16 -1.05 -15.21
C GLU A 129 0.58 -2.48 -14.86
N VAL A 130 1.52 -3.05 -15.63
CA VAL A 130 2.11 -4.36 -15.33
C VAL A 130 2.88 -4.34 -14.00
N CYS A 131 3.62 -3.27 -13.70
CA CYS A 131 4.33 -3.13 -12.42
C CYS A 131 3.40 -3.11 -11.20
N GLN A 132 2.11 -2.79 -11.37
CA GLN A 132 1.11 -2.79 -10.30
C GLN A 132 0.55 -4.17 -9.98
N VAL A 133 0.90 -5.21 -10.73
CA VAL A 133 0.52 -6.59 -10.40
C VAL A 133 1.20 -6.98 -9.08
N PRO A 134 0.40 -7.32 -8.04
CA PRO A 134 0.97 -7.55 -6.72
C PRO A 134 1.75 -8.85 -6.63
N ASP A 135 2.85 -8.82 -5.88
CA ASP A 135 3.57 -10.02 -5.48
C ASP A 135 2.86 -10.69 -4.30
N PHE A 136 1.90 -11.56 -4.59
CA PHE A 136 1.12 -12.27 -3.58
C PHE A 136 1.93 -13.17 -2.64
N ARG A 137 3.15 -13.53 -3.02
CA ARG A 137 4.04 -14.34 -2.19
C ARG A 137 4.99 -13.51 -1.35
N ASN A 138 4.93 -12.19 -1.52
CA ASN A 138 5.84 -11.22 -0.89
C ASN A 138 7.32 -11.57 -1.12
N VAL A 139 7.59 -12.16 -2.27
CA VAL A 139 8.91 -12.59 -2.72
C VAL A 139 9.32 -11.66 -3.85
N MET A 140 9.72 -10.43 -3.54
CA MET A 140 10.35 -9.49 -4.49
C MET A 140 11.67 -10.06 -5.01
N THR A 141 11.59 -11.31 -5.49
CA THR A 141 12.69 -12.05 -6.10
C THR A 141 12.68 -11.82 -7.60
N GLU A 142 13.77 -12.21 -8.23
CA GLU A 142 13.89 -12.33 -9.69
C GLU A 142 12.69 -13.04 -10.36
N ALA A 143 11.99 -13.92 -9.63
CA ALA A 143 10.84 -14.67 -10.15
C ALA A 143 9.66 -13.75 -10.45
N HIS A 144 9.32 -12.80 -9.55
CA HIS A 144 8.25 -11.84 -9.78
C HIS A 144 8.61 -10.89 -10.92
N THR A 145 9.82 -10.34 -10.93
CA THR A 145 10.29 -9.47 -12.01
C THR A 145 10.28 -10.17 -13.37
N ARG A 146 10.71 -11.43 -13.43
CA ARG A 146 10.62 -12.25 -14.66
C ARG A 146 9.17 -12.47 -15.11
N LEU A 147 8.24 -12.67 -14.17
CA LEU A 147 6.82 -12.77 -14.48
C LEU A 147 6.30 -11.46 -15.10
N LEU A 148 6.60 -10.31 -14.49
CA LEU A 148 6.20 -9.01 -14.99
C LEU A 148 6.77 -8.72 -16.39
N SER A 149 8.05 -9.04 -16.62
CA SER A 149 8.69 -8.90 -17.93
C SER A 149 7.97 -9.75 -19.01
N ARG A 150 7.60 -10.98 -18.69
CA ARG A 150 6.83 -11.84 -19.60
C ARG A 150 5.43 -11.31 -19.88
N ILE A 151 4.72 -10.85 -18.84
CA ILE A 151 3.39 -10.25 -18.99
C ILE A 151 3.47 -9.05 -19.93
N PHE A 152 4.43 -8.15 -19.70
CA PHE A 152 4.62 -6.98 -20.55
C PHE A 152 4.92 -7.37 -22.00
N GLY A 153 5.85 -8.31 -22.22
CA GLY A 153 6.18 -8.80 -23.57
C GLY A 153 4.99 -9.41 -24.31
N LEU A 154 4.07 -10.08 -23.61
CA LEU A 154 2.86 -10.63 -24.20
C LEU A 154 1.79 -9.58 -24.54
N LEU A 155 1.71 -8.51 -23.75
CA LEU A 155 0.68 -7.47 -23.92
C LEU A 155 1.06 -6.40 -24.95
N ILE A 156 2.36 -6.23 -25.24
CA ILE A 156 2.85 -5.21 -26.16
C ILE A 156 2.88 -5.68 -27.62
N MET A 157 2.72 -7.01 -27.85
CA MET A 157 2.62 -7.58 -29.22
C MET A 157 1.28 -7.26 -29.86
#